data_c494bc801a4be885d6f920d979c9b16d
#
_entry.id   c494bc801a4be885d6f920d979c9b16d
#
_cell.length_a   1.000
_cell.length_b   1.000
_cell.length_c   1.000
_cell.angle_alpha   90.00
_cell.angle_beta   90.00
_cell.angle_gamma   90.00
#
_symmetry.space_group_name_H-M   'P 1'
#
loop_
_entity.id
_entity.type
_entity.pdbx_description
1 polymer ?
#
loop_
_entity_poly.entity_id
_entity_poly.type
_entity_poly.pdbx_seq_one_letter_code
_entity_poly.pdbx_strand_id
1 'polypeptide(L)'
;MIASPQDSGTPAEIACPRCRAPIRTRDGELVCTQHGAVGRRGTDATFLFADDDAYWGEIDRDRMRRVNADARLRGWSAAVQQHLAGTDLLPYVQHPARADWRVLFPLDRERTVSLDVGAGWGAISFGLAPHVRRHYALERVPERLEFIAIRKAQDGVENVVPLCADLHAVPLLPASLDLVAVNGVLEWAGLVDPERAPHRAPREPGVLQEAFLRQLCLLLRPGGRLYVGIENRYGRLFWRGTPDHQGLRYTSLMPRALARAYSRWRAARSPRTFVTESDYRTWTYSLRGTRQLLERCGFQDVEAYAVVPGYNAPMQIVPLADPGAFLYLATRLQTSGLASLRRAVRVATCALHLEAQVTSCFAFTARVPDLGAR
;
A
#
# COMPACT_ATOMS: atom_id res chain seq x y z
N MET A 1 -34.09 -20.46 25.62
CA MET A 1 -33.36 -19.64 24.64
C MET A 1 -32.24 -20.51 24.11
N ILE A 2 -32.40 -21.07 22.91
CA ILE A 2 -31.40 -21.90 22.25
C ILE A 2 -30.38 -20.93 21.65
N ALA A 3 -29.16 -20.96 22.14
CA ALA A 3 -28.06 -20.21 21.56
C ALA A 3 -27.92 -20.62 20.09
N SER A 4 -28.12 -19.67 19.16
CA SER A 4 -27.82 -19.86 17.74
C SER A 4 -26.39 -20.36 17.58
N PRO A 5 -26.08 -21.28 16.65
CA PRO A 5 -24.74 -21.70 16.39
C PRO A 5 -23.91 -20.46 16.05
N GLN A 6 -22.92 -20.17 16.89
CA GLN A 6 -21.94 -19.13 16.63
C GLN A 6 -21.24 -19.51 15.34
N ASP A 7 -21.30 -18.61 14.38
CA ASP A 7 -20.65 -18.69 13.08
C ASP A 7 -19.13 -18.74 13.27
N SER A 8 -18.58 -19.94 13.33
CA SER A 8 -17.22 -20.26 13.79
C SER A 8 -16.16 -19.92 12.72
N GLY A 9 -16.21 -18.73 12.12
CA GLY A 9 -15.22 -18.43 11.11
C GLY A 9 -15.07 -17.00 10.61
N THR A 10 -15.94 -16.08 11.01
CA THR A 10 -15.80 -14.67 10.60
C THR A 10 -15.04 -13.89 11.66
N PRO A 11 -13.86 -13.28 11.33
CA PRO A 11 -13.17 -12.41 12.28
C PRO A 11 -14.05 -11.27 12.77
N ALA A 12 -13.97 -10.98 14.07
CA ALA A 12 -14.83 -9.98 14.73
C ALA A 12 -14.66 -8.55 14.16
N GLU A 13 -13.53 -8.27 13.53
CA GLU A 13 -13.22 -6.96 12.95
C GLU A 13 -13.87 -6.75 11.56
N ILE A 14 -14.40 -7.81 10.91
CA ILE A 14 -15.01 -7.68 9.58
C ILE A 14 -16.39 -7.02 9.68
N ALA A 15 -16.63 -6.06 8.77
CA ALA A 15 -17.79 -5.19 8.78
C ALA A 15 -18.38 -4.97 7.39
N CYS A 16 -19.59 -4.48 7.34
CA CYS A 16 -20.23 -4.02 6.11
C CYS A 16 -19.44 -2.84 5.52
N PRO A 17 -18.99 -2.90 4.24
CA PRO A 17 -18.24 -1.80 3.62
C PRO A 17 -19.06 -0.52 3.47
N ARG A 18 -20.41 -0.60 3.52
CA ARG A 18 -21.32 0.54 3.34
C ARG A 18 -21.63 1.25 4.64
N CYS A 19 -22.02 0.52 5.71
CA CYS A 19 -22.46 1.14 6.97
C CYS A 19 -21.56 0.84 8.17
N ARG A 20 -20.50 0.06 7.99
CA ARG A 20 -19.55 -0.33 9.05
C ARG A 20 -20.18 -1.16 10.20
N ALA A 21 -21.40 -1.61 10.06
CA ALA A 21 -22.01 -2.52 11.03
C ALA A 21 -21.36 -3.91 10.96
N PRO A 22 -21.31 -4.66 12.08
CA PRO A 22 -20.87 -6.05 12.06
C PRO A 22 -21.69 -6.87 11.06
N ILE A 23 -21.05 -7.84 10.42
CA ILE A 23 -21.72 -8.77 9.49
C ILE A 23 -21.73 -10.19 10.06
N ARG A 24 -22.61 -11.01 9.50
CA ARG A 24 -22.68 -12.44 9.82
C ARG A 24 -22.48 -13.25 8.55
N THR A 25 -21.87 -14.41 8.65
CA THR A 25 -21.85 -15.37 7.56
C THR A 25 -23.09 -16.26 7.66
N ARG A 26 -23.83 -16.38 6.56
CA ARG A 26 -24.97 -17.29 6.41
C ARG A 26 -24.84 -17.99 5.07
N ASP A 27 -24.74 -19.31 5.08
CA ASP A 27 -24.60 -20.15 3.88
C ASP A 27 -23.48 -19.69 2.93
N GLY A 28 -22.36 -19.21 3.51
CA GLY A 28 -21.22 -18.68 2.76
C GLY A 28 -21.35 -17.21 2.32
N GLU A 29 -22.53 -16.61 2.49
CA GLU A 29 -22.76 -15.19 2.23
C GLU A 29 -22.41 -14.33 3.46
N LEU A 30 -21.86 -13.15 3.21
CA LEU A 30 -21.59 -12.11 4.21
C LEU A 30 -22.79 -11.16 4.25
N VAL A 31 -23.57 -11.23 5.32
CA VAL A 31 -24.86 -10.54 5.41
C VAL A 31 -24.81 -9.40 6.42
N CYS A 32 -25.17 -8.21 5.98
CA CYS A 32 -25.44 -7.04 6.80
C CYS A 32 -26.92 -6.92 7.09
N THR A 33 -27.29 -6.59 8.32
CA THR A 33 -28.70 -6.42 8.72
C THR A 33 -29.42 -5.28 7.99
N GLN A 34 -28.65 -4.26 7.50
CA GLN A 34 -29.21 -3.10 6.80
C GLN A 34 -29.15 -3.21 5.27
N HIS A 35 -28.13 -3.93 4.74
CA HIS A 35 -27.83 -3.96 3.31
C HIS A 35 -28.00 -5.35 2.67
N GLY A 36 -28.42 -6.36 3.42
CA GLY A 36 -28.50 -7.74 2.94
C GLY A 36 -27.13 -8.34 2.65
N ALA A 37 -27.03 -9.15 1.61
CA ALA A 37 -25.76 -9.71 1.15
C ALA A 37 -24.80 -8.60 0.69
N VAL A 38 -23.60 -8.52 1.27
CA VAL A 38 -22.59 -7.53 0.98
C VAL A 38 -21.27 -8.16 0.50
N GLY A 39 -21.23 -9.47 0.42
CA GLY A 39 -20.07 -10.23 -0.02
C GLY A 39 -20.26 -11.72 0.22
N ARG A 40 -19.21 -12.49 0.02
CA ARG A 40 -19.21 -13.94 0.23
C ARG A 40 -17.88 -14.43 0.78
N ARG A 41 -17.88 -15.57 1.42
CA ARG A 41 -16.69 -16.29 1.85
C ARG A 41 -16.22 -17.21 0.72
N GLY A 42 -14.96 -17.06 0.30
CA GLY A 42 -14.32 -17.97 -0.63
C GLY A 42 -13.90 -19.29 0.03
N THR A 43 -13.56 -20.29 -0.79
CA THR A 43 -13.15 -21.63 -0.35
C THR A 43 -11.88 -21.62 0.51
N ASP A 44 -10.96 -20.67 0.28
CA ASP A 44 -9.66 -20.57 0.94
C ASP A 44 -9.68 -19.59 2.12
N ALA A 45 -10.82 -19.45 2.82
CA ALA A 45 -11.03 -18.48 3.89
C ALA A 45 -10.78 -17.01 3.49
N THR A 46 -10.89 -16.71 2.19
CA THR A 46 -10.88 -15.34 1.64
C THR A 46 -12.27 -14.71 1.79
N PHE A 47 -12.32 -13.42 2.13
CA PHE A 47 -13.55 -12.65 2.20
C PHE A 47 -13.68 -11.76 0.98
N LEU A 48 -14.73 -11.96 0.18
CA LEU A 48 -14.94 -11.31 -1.12
C LEU A 48 -16.06 -10.27 -1.00
N PHE A 49 -15.72 -8.99 -1.08
CA PHE A 49 -16.63 -7.85 -1.05
C PHE A 49 -16.71 -7.10 -2.38
N ALA A 50 -15.83 -7.43 -3.31
CA ALA A 50 -15.84 -6.92 -4.67
C ALA A 50 -16.06 -8.09 -5.62
N ASP A 51 -17.05 -7.95 -6.52
CA ASP A 51 -17.46 -8.99 -7.48
C ASP A 51 -17.12 -8.63 -8.93
N ASP A 52 -16.46 -7.50 -9.16
CA ASP A 52 -16.09 -7.11 -10.51
C ASP A 52 -14.89 -7.90 -11.02
N ASP A 53 -14.89 -8.13 -12.32
CA ASP A 53 -13.83 -8.83 -13.04
C ASP A 53 -12.63 -7.90 -13.35
N ALA A 54 -12.43 -6.86 -12.54
CA ALA A 54 -11.32 -5.93 -12.71
C ALA A 54 -9.99 -6.61 -12.42
N TYR A 55 -9.10 -6.57 -13.41
CA TYR A 55 -7.72 -7.02 -13.26
C TYR A 55 -6.76 -5.85 -13.44
N TRP A 56 -5.86 -5.73 -12.52
CA TRP A 56 -4.72 -4.82 -12.59
C TRP A 56 -3.49 -5.50 -12.00
N GLY A 57 -2.36 -5.45 -12.70
CA GLY A 57 -1.16 -6.12 -12.23
C GLY A 57 0.07 -5.81 -13.06
N GLU A 58 1.23 -6.14 -12.53
CA GLU A 58 2.54 -5.99 -13.17
C GLU A 58 2.76 -7.03 -14.29
N ILE A 59 1.98 -8.10 -14.29
CA ILE A 59 1.93 -9.13 -15.33
C ILE A 59 0.50 -9.26 -15.84
N ASP A 60 0.31 -9.81 -17.02
CA ASP A 60 -1.02 -10.09 -17.55
C ASP A 60 -1.76 -11.17 -16.74
N ARG A 61 -3.11 -11.14 -16.81
CA ARG A 61 -3.98 -12.03 -16.02
C ARG A 61 -3.70 -13.51 -16.27
N ASP A 62 -3.46 -13.89 -17.52
CA ASP A 62 -3.23 -15.30 -17.86
C ASP A 62 -1.91 -15.79 -17.30
N ARG A 63 -0.88 -14.93 -17.29
CA ARG A 63 0.39 -15.25 -16.63
C ARG A 63 0.20 -15.39 -15.12
N MET A 64 -0.60 -14.52 -14.50
CA MET A 64 -0.91 -14.64 -13.07
C MET A 64 -1.62 -15.95 -12.74
N ARG A 65 -2.59 -16.35 -13.56
CA ARG A 65 -3.28 -17.64 -13.43
C ARG A 65 -2.32 -18.83 -13.58
N ARG A 66 -1.37 -18.77 -14.52
CA ARG A 66 -0.31 -19.80 -14.66
C ARG A 66 0.58 -19.86 -13.42
N VAL A 67 0.98 -18.70 -12.86
CA VAL A 67 1.73 -18.66 -11.59
C VAL A 67 0.95 -19.36 -10.49
N ASN A 68 -0.34 -19.09 -10.33
CA ASN A 68 -1.17 -19.73 -9.32
C ASN A 68 -1.30 -21.25 -9.52
N ALA A 69 -1.51 -21.69 -10.76
CA ALA A 69 -1.58 -23.11 -11.08
C ALA A 69 -0.26 -23.83 -10.74
N ASP A 70 0.88 -23.28 -11.15
CA ASP A 70 2.19 -23.82 -10.83
C ASP A 70 2.51 -23.75 -9.33
N ALA A 71 2.08 -22.70 -8.64
CA ALA A 71 2.26 -22.57 -7.19
C ALA A 71 1.54 -23.69 -6.42
N ARG A 72 0.35 -24.11 -6.86
CA ARG A 72 -0.35 -25.25 -6.27
C ARG A 72 0.37 -26.57 -6.49
N LEU A 73 1.01 -26.75 -7.65
CA LEU A 73 1.66 -28.01 -8.02
C LEU A 73 3.07 -28.17 -7.45
N ARG A 74 3.85 -27.08 -7.41
CA ARG A 74 5.31 -27.13 -7.14
C ARG A 74 5.74 -26.28 -5.94
N GLY A 75 4.83 -25.56 -5.32
CA GLY A 75 5.10 -24.57 -4.30
C GLY A 75 5.22 -23.16 -4.87
N TRP A 76 4.75 -22.18 -4.08
CA TRP A 76 4.68 -20.78 -4.50
C TRP A 76 6.05 -20.18 -4.87
N SER A 77 7.08 -20.51 -4.10
CA SER A 77 8.44 -19.98 -4.32
C SER A 77 9.04 -20.47 -5.64
N ALA A 78 8.88 -21.77 -5.96
CA ALA A 78 9.33 -22.33 -7.23
C ALA A 78 8.57 -21.76 -8.43
N ALA A 79 7.25 -21.57 -8.31
CA ALA A 79 6.44 -20.95 -9.34
C ALA A 79 6.86 -19.50 -9.61
N VAL A 80 7.05 -18.69 -8.57
CA VAL A 80 7.52 -17.32 -8.68
C VAL A 80 8.89 -17.26 -9.33
N GLN A 81 9.82 -18.12 -8.91
CA GLN A 81 11.13 -18.21 -9.52
C GLN A 81 11.06 -18.57 -11.01
N GLN A 82 10.21 -19.52 -11.39
CA GLN A 82 10.06 -19.92 -12.79
C GLN A 82 9.45 -18.82 -13.66
N HIS A 83 8.41 -18.15 -13.17
CA HIS A 83 7.66 -17.18 -13.97
C HIS A 83 8.24 -15.78 -13.93
N LEU A 84 8.97 -15.38 -12.87
CA LEU A 84 9.42 -14.00 -12.67
C LEU A 84 10.95 -13.85 -12.68
N ALA A 85 11.73 -14.94 -12.92
CA ALA A 85 13.18 -14.84 -13.04
C ALA A 85 13.60 -13.81 -14.08
N GLY A 86 14.63 -13.02 -13.75
CA GLY A 86 15.16 -11.98 -14.63
C GLY A 86 14.31 -10.71 -14.71
N THR A 87 13.23 -10.62 -13.94
CA THR A 87 12.39 -9.40 -13.81
C THR A 87 12.58 -8.72 -12.46
N ASP A 88 12.28 -7.43 -12.39
CA ASP A 88 12.25 -6.67 -11.13
C ASP A 88 11.14 -7.13 -10.17
N LEU A 89 10.19 -7.93 -10.66
CA LEU A 89 9.10 -8.49 -9.86
C LEU A 89 9.57 -9.61 -8.94
N LEU A 90 10.56 -10.38 -9.31
CA LEU A 90 11.05 -11.48 -8.46
C LEU A 90 11.48 -10.99 -7.07
N PRO A 91 12.38 -10.01 -6.93
CA PRO A 91 12.69 -9.45 -5.62
C PRO A 91 11.50 -8.73 -4.99
N TYR A 92 10.62 -8.10 -5.77
CA TYR A 92 9.40 -7.48 -5.25
C TYR A 92 8.50 -8.49 -4.50
N VAL A 93 8.36 -9.71 -5.00
CA VAL A 93 7.53 -10.77 -4.39
C VAL A 93 8.24 -11.48 -3.24
N GLN A 94 9.56 -11.71 -3.35
CA GLN A 94 10.29 -12.57 -2.43
C GLN A 94 11.19 -11.84 -1.44
N HIS A 95 11.46 -10.53 -1.62
CA HIS A 95 12.43 -9.82 -0.78
C HIS A 95 11.96 -9.72 0.68
N PRO A 96 12.69 -10.29 1.65
CA PRO A 96 12.24 -10.36 3.03
C PRO A 96 12.17 -8.98 3.70
N ALA A 97 13.02 -8.03 3.27
CA ALA A 97 13.08 -6.68 3.83
C ALA A 97 11.86 -5.79 3.50
N ARG A 98 10.91 -6.24 2.68
CA ARG A 98 9.73 -5.43 2.34
C ARG A 98 8.91 -4.98 3.55
N ALA A 99 8.93 -5.76 4.63
CA ALA A 99 8.26 -5.45 5.89
C ALA A 99 9.25 -5.00 6.99
N ASP A 100 10.53 -4.74 6.70
CA ASP A 100 11.52 -4.42 7.73
C ASP A 100 11.30 -3.05 8.39
N TRP A 101 10.54 -2.16 7.77
CA TRP A 101 10.03 -0.95 8.39
C TRP A 101 9.18 -1.23 9.65
N ARG A 102 8.74 -2.48 9.87
CA ARG A 102 8.01 -2.90 11.09
C ARG A 102 8.77 -2.60 12.39
N VAL A 103 10.09 -2.52 12.33
CA VAL A 103 10.93 -2.18 13.50
C VAL A 103 10.66 -0.77 14.05
N LEU A 104 9.97 0.08 13.28
CA LEU A 104 9.51 1.39 13.75
C LEU A 104 8.28 1.32 14.67
N PHE A 105 7.70 0.12 14.85
CA PHE A 105 6.44 -0.07 15.58
C PHE A 105 6.59 -1.09 16.70
N PRO A 106 5.96 -0.85 17.86
CA PRO A 106 5.90 -1.83 18.95
C PRO A 106 4.84 -2.89 18.65
N LEU A 107 5.18 -3.88 17.83
CA LEU A 107 4.26 -4.96 17.48
C LEU A 107 4.22 -6.03 18.59
N ASP A 108 3.04 -6.58 18.82
CA ASP A 108 2.76 -7.63 19.78
C ASP A 108 2.01 -8.79 19.09
N ARG A 109 2.61 -9.96 19.10
CA ARG A 109 2.06 -11.16 18.45
C ARG A 109 0.71 -11.59 19.02
N GLU A 110 0.40 -11.28 20.26
CA GLU A 110 -0.83 -11.69 20.92
C GLU A 110 -1.96 -10.65 20.79
N ARG A 111 -1.61 -9.39 20.53
CA ARG A 111 -2.55 -8.27 20.59
C ARG A 111 -2.73 -7.55 19.26
N THR A 112 -1.64 -7.29 18.55
CA THR A 112 -1.68 -6.40 17.38
C THR A 112 -2.56 -6.95 16.27
N VAL A 113 -3.52 -6.15 15.84
CA VAL A 113 -4.32 -6.37 14.62
C VAL A 113 -3.87 -5.38 13.56
N SER A 114 -3.48 -5.87 12.40
CA SER A 114 -2.90 -5.04 11.35
C SER A 114 -3.58 -5.24 10.00
N LEU A 115 -3.44 -4.23 9.13
CA LEU A 115 -3.96 -4.22 7.77
C LEU A 115 -2.85 -3.79 6.80
N ASP A 116 -2.66 -4.55 5.72
CA ASP A 116 -1.87 -4.18 4.55
C ASP A 116 -2.84 -3.82 3.42
N VAL A 117 -2.85 -2.55 3.02
CA VAL A 117 -3.73 -2.06 1.95
C VAL A 117 -3.02 -2.16 0.62
N GLY A 118 -3.63 -2.85 -0.35
CA GLY A 118 -2.98 -3.17 -1.61
C GLY A 118 -1.88 -4.20 -1.43
N ALA A 119 -2.21 -5.31 -0.78
CA ALA A 119 -1.26 -6.34 -0.38
C ALA A 119 -0.47 -6.97 -1.55
N GLY A 120 -0.97 -6.82 -2.78
CA GLY A 120 -0.32 -7.32 -3.99
C GLY A 120 -0.05 -8.82 -3.91
N TRP A 121 1.21 -9.20 -3.92
CA TRP A 121 1.66 -10.60 -3.80
C TRP A 121 1.85 -11.07 -2.33
N GLY A 122 1.47 -10.24 -1.36
CA GLY A 122 1.51 -10.58 0.06
C GLY A 122 2.89 -10.48 0.73
N ALA A 123 3.92 -9.94 0.08
CA ALA A 123 5.27 -9.93 0.67
C ALA A 123 5.33 -9.20 2.02
N ILE A 124 4.65 -8.06 2.16
CA ILE A 124 4.52 -7.33 3.43
C ILE A 124 3.66 -8.11 4.42
N SER A 125 2.53 -8.64 3.95
CA SER A 125 1.59 -9.39 4.78
C SER A 125 2.26 -10.58 5.47
N PHE A 126 3.03 -11.37 4.73
CA PHE A 126 3.78 -12.51 5.30
C PHE A 126 4.98 -12.07 6.15
N GLY A 127 5.58 -10.92 5.87
CA GLY A 127 6.64 -10.33 6.71
C GLY A 127 6.13 -9.82 8.05
N LEU A 128 4.86 -9.38 8.13
CA LEU A 128 4.21 -8.92 9.37
C LEU A 128 3.58 -10.06 10.17
N ALA A 129 3.11 -11.12 9.51
CA ALA A 129 2.37 -12.20 10.15
C ALA A 129 3.02 -12.78 11.42
N PRO A 130 4.36 -13.02 11.48
CA PRO A 130 5.00 -13.55 12.69
C PRO A 130 4.95 -12.61 13.90
N HIS A 131 4.65 -11.33 13.69
CA HIS A 131 4.77 -10.26 14.70
C HIS A 131 3.42 -9.74 15.18
N VAL A 132 2.29 -10.25 14.67
CA VAL A 132 0.96 -9.74 14.95
C VAL A 132 -0.03 -10.87 15.24
N ARG A 133 -1.07 -10.59 16.00
CA ARG A 133 -2.14 -11.55 16.32
C ARG A 133 -2.96 -11.88 15.08
N ARG A 134 -3.30 -10.87 14.29
CA ARG A 134 -4.08 -11.01 13.05
C ARG A 134 -3.63 -9.96 12.05
N HIS A 135 -3.53 -10.38 10.81
CA HIS A 135 -3.16 -9.52 9.70
C HIS A 135 -4.19 -9.62 8.58
N TYR A 136 -4.73 -8.49 8.16
CA TYR A 136 -5.62 -8.40 7.01
C TYR A 136 -4.81 -8.01 5.78
N ALA A 137 -4.89 -8.81 4.71
CA ALA A 137 -4.28 -8.53 3.42
C ALA A 137 -5.39 -8.09 2.44
N LEU A 138 -5.54 -6.78 2.27
CA LEU A 138 -6.55 -6.21 1.38
C LEU A 138 -5.98 -6.03 -0.03
N GLU A 139 -6.59 -6.69 -0.98
CA GLU A 139 -6.23 -6.62 -2.40
C GLU A 139 -7.51 -6.69 -3.26
N ARG A 140 -7.54 -5.92 -4.35
CA ARG A 140 -8.68 -5.88 -5.26
C ARG A 140 -8.67 -7.01 -6.28
N VAL A 141 -7.51 -7.47 -6.70
CA VAL A 141 -7.32 -8.46 -7.77
C VAL A 141 -7.48 -9.87 -7.22
N PRO A 142 -8.53 -10.62 -7.64
CA PRO A 142 -8.81 -11.95 -7.11
C PRO A 142 -7.66 -12.94 -7.30
N GLU A 143 -6.97 -12.90 -8.43
CA GLU A 143 -5.86 -13.81 -8.73
C GLU A 143 -4.64 -13.57 -7.80
N ARG A 144 -4.44 -12.34 -7.31
CA ARG A 144 -3.41 -12.06 -6.30
C ARG A 144 -3.80 -12.57 -4.92
N LEU A 145 -5.08 -12.43 -4.55
CA LEU A 145 -5.59 -13.01 -3.30
C LEU A 145 -5.53 -14.54 -3.32
N GLU A 146 -5.81 -15.15 -4.46
CA GLU A 146 -5.61 -16.59 -4.66
C GLU A 146 -4.15 -16.99 -4.41
N PHE A 147 -3.18 -16.21 -4.92
CA PHE A 147 -1.76 -16.43 -4.65
C PHE A 147 -1.43 -16.32 -3.15
N ILE A 148 -1.98 -15.29 -2.47
CA ILE A 148 -1.81 -15.12 -1.02
C ILE A 148 -2.40 -16.31 -0.27
N ALA A 149 -3.57 -16.82 -0.66
CA ALA A 149 -4.19 -17.99 -0.04
C ALA A 149 -3.37 -19.27 -0.25
N ILE A 150 -2.82 -19.48 -1.46
CA ILE A 150 -1.91 -20.60 -1.76
C ILE A 150 -0.66 -20.51 -0.87
N ARG A 151 -0.01 -19.35 -0.83
CA ARG A 151 1.19 -19.13 -0.02
C ARG A 151 0.90 -19.33 1.47
N LYS A 152 -0.20 -18.79 1.97
CA LYS A 152 -0.66 -18.98 3.35
C LYS A 152 -0.74 -20.46 3.73
N ALA A 153 -1.37 -21.27 2.88
CA ALA A 153 -1.53 -22.70 3.12
C ALA A 153 -0.18 -23.43 3.10
N GLN A 154 0.69 -23.10 2.16
CA GLN A 154 1.99 -23.76 2.01
C GLN A 154 3.00 -23.37 3.10
N ASP A 155 2.98 -22.12 3.55
CA ASP A 155 3.86 -21.63 4.61
C ASP A 155 3.28 -21.91 6.03
N GLY A 156 2.10 -22.53 6.16
CA GLY A 156 1.44 -22.80 7.44
C GLY A 156 1.08 -21.55 8.25
N VAL A 157 0.79 -20.43 7.58
CA VAL A 157 0.48 -19.16 8.22
C VAL A 157 -1.03 -19.03 8.43
N GLU A 158 -1.50 -19.04 9.66
CA GLU A 158 -2.94 -19.05 9.97
C GLU A 158 -3.53 -17.65 10.14
N ASN A 159 -2.77 -16.69 10.65
CA ASN A 159 -3.23 -15.37 11.08
C ASN A 159 -3.34 -14.32 9.97
N VAL A 160 -3.03 -14.65 8.72
CA VAL A 160 -3.29 -13.79 7.56
C VAL A 160 -4.71 -14.04 7.03
N VAL A 161 -5.47 -12.97 6.89
CA VAL A 161 -6.87 -12.98 6.40
C VAL A 161 -6.94 -12.21 5.08
N PRO A 162 -7.08 -12.90 3.93
CA PRO A 162 -7.21 -12.24 2.63
C PRO A 162 -8.58 -11.58 2.47
N LEU A 163 -8.59 -10.30 2.06
CA LEU A 163 -9.79 -9.50 1.82
C LEU A 163 -9.81 -8.98 0.38
N CYS A 164 -10.81 -9.39 -0.42
CA CYS A 164 -11.08 -8.80 -1.72
C CYS A 164 -12.02 -7.60 -1.55
N ALA A 165 -11.47 -6.39 -1.58
CA ALA A 165 -12.28 -5.19 -1.46
C ALA A 165 -11.61 -3.98 -2.13
N ASP A 166 -12.42 -2.96 -2.40
CA ASP A 166 -11.93 -1.67 -2.85
C ASP A 166 -11.24 -0.92 -1.70
N LEU A 167 -10.15 -0.23 -2.01
CA LEU A 167 -9.41 0.56 -1.03
C LEU A 167 -10.23 1.72 -0.43
N HIS A 168 -11.25 2.20 -1.14
CA HIS A 168 -12.17 3.22 -0.65
C HIS A 168 -13.35 2.64 0.18
N ALA A 169 -13.49 1.32 0.24
CA ALA A 169 -14.56 0.61 0.95
C ALA A 169 -14.02 -0.57 1.77
N VAL A 170 -13.01 -0.32 2.60
CA VAL A 170 -12.37 -1.33 3.46
C VAL A 170 -13.39 -1.93 4.43
N PRO A 171 -13.65 -3.26 4.39
CA PRO A 171 -14.74 -3.89 5.12
C PRO A 171 -14.35 -4.28 6.56
N LEU A 172 -13.90 -3.32 7.35
CA LEU A 172 -13.49 -3.51 8.74
C LEU A 172 -14.20 -2.52 9.66
N LEU A 173 -14.36 -2.90 10.91
CA LEU A 173 -14.98 -2.08 11.95
C LEU A 173 -14.12 -0.85 12.27
N PRO A 174 -14.75 0.29 12.59
CA PRO A 174 -14.04 1.43 13.17
C PRO A 174 -13.30 1.05 14.46
N ALA A 175 -12.17 1.69 14.70
CA ALA A 175 -11.32 1.52 15.88
C ALA A 175 -10.98 0.05 16.19
N SER A 176 -10.75 -0.77 15.15
CA SER A 176 -10.44 -2.19 15.31
C SER A 176 -8.97 -2.56 15.03
N LEU A 177 -8.21 -1.65 14.45
CA LEU A 177 -6.83 -1.89 14.02
C LEU A 177 -5.80 -1.16 14.89
N ASP A 178 -4.65 -1.80 15.11
CA ASP A 178 -3.48 -1.21 15.78
C ASP A 178 -2.50 -0.61 14.77
N LEU A 179 -2.38 -1.23 13.59
CA LEU A 179 -1.46 -0.82 12.54
C LEU A 179 -2.12 -0.93 11.16
N VAL A 180 -1.98 0.11 10.35
CA VAL A 180 -2.31 0.08 8.92
C VAL A 180 -1.05 0.39 8.12
N ALA A 181 -0.75 -0.43 7.12
CA ALA A 181 0.31 -0.22 6.15
C ALA A 181 -0.27 0.18 4.79
N VAL A 182 0.32 1.22 4.20
CA VAL A 182 0.01 1.76 2.86
C VAL A 182 1.35 1.91 2.14
N ASN A 183 1.81 0.86 1.47
CA ASN A 183 3.13 0.86 0.85
C ASN A 183 3.06 0.86 -0.68
N GLY A 184 3.27 2.01 -1.29
CA GLY A 184 3.13 2.18 -2.75
C GLY A 184 1.69 2.11 -3.22
N VAL A 185 0.75 2.67 -2.47
CA VAL A 185 -0.70 2.61 -2.75
C VAL A 185 -1.37 3.98 -2.70
N LEU A 186 -0.88 4.92 -1.90
CA LEU A 186 -1.54 6.22 -1.74
C LEU A 186 -1.69 6.97 -3.08
N GLU A 187 -0.73 6.87 -3.97
CA GLU A 187 -0.75 7.46 -5.32
C GLU A 187 -1.88 6.87 -6.18
N TRP A 188 -2.21 5.60 -5.98
CA TRP A 188 -3.28 4.91 -6.71
C TRP A 188 -4.67 5.25 -6.17
N ALA A 189 -4.80 5.68 -4.92
CA ALA A 189 -6.07 6.09 -4.34
C ALA A 189 -6.74 7.28 -5.07
N GLY A 190 -5.98 8.04 -5.85
CA GLY A 190 -6.49 9.12 -6.70
C GLY A 190 -6.93 8.67 -8.10
N LEU A 191 -6.64 7.43 -8.50
CA LEU A 191 -6.82 6.98 -9.88
C LEU A 191 -8.28 6.78 -10.24
N VAL A 192 -9.03 6.07 -9.43
CA VAL A 192 -10.44 5.73 -9.67
C VAL A 192 -11.33 6.47 -8.67
N ASP A 193 -12.38 7.09 -9.17
CA ASP A 193 -13.44 7.69 -8.34
C ASP A 193 -14.59 6.68 -8.18
N PRO A 194 -14.76 6.06 -7.01
CA PRO A 194 -15.79 5.06 -6.79
C PRO A 194 -17.22 5.61 -6.84
N GLU A 195 -17.39 6.93 -6.71
CA GLU A 195 -18.69 7.60 -6.75
C GLU A 195 -18.93 8.36 -8.07
N ARG A 196 -18.15 8.01 -9.10
CA ARG A 196 -18.27 8.69 -10.41
C ARG A 196 -19.64 8.42 -11.04
N ALA A 197 -20.39 9.48 -11.26
CA ALA A 197 -21.60 9.43 -12.08
C ALA A 197 -21.27 9.55 -13.59
N PRO A 198 -22.04 8.94 -14.51
CA PRO A 198 -21.75 8.93 -15.93
C PRO A 198 -21.53 10.31 -16.59
N HIS A 199 -22.19 11.35 -16.06
CA HIS A 199 -22.14 12.72 -16.61
C HIS A 199 -21.38 13.71 -15.71
N ARG A 200 -20.74 13.26 -14.65
CA ARG A 200 -19.99 14.11 -13.73
C ARG A 200 -18.50 13.91 -13.90
N ALA A 201 -17.75 15.01 -13.90
CA ALA A 201 -16.29 14.92 -13.86
C ALA A 201 -15.83 14.17 -12.59
N PRO A 202 -14.83 13.31 -12.69
CA PRO A 202 -14.30 12.60 -11.53
C PRO A 202 -13.74 13.61 -10.52
N ARG A 203 -13.87 13.29 -9.23
CA ARG A 203 -13.30 14.10 -8.15
C ARG A 203 -11.79 14.23 -8.32
N GLU A 204 -11.23 15.32 -7.84
CA GLU A 204 -9.78 15.54 -7.85
C GLU A 204 -9.04 14.44 -7.08
N PRO A 205 -7.89 13.96 -7.58
CA PRO A 205 -7.13 12.89 -6.93
C PRO A 205 -6.82 13.16 -5.47
N GLY A 206 -6.48 14.41 -5.11
CA GLY A 206 -6.21 14.79 -3.73
C GLY A 206 -7.41 14.63 -2.79
N VAL A 207 -8.62 14.87 -3.29
CA VAL A 207 -9.85 14.66 -2.51
C VAL A 207 -10.09 13.18 -2.23
N LEU A 208 -9.82 12.32 -3.23
CA LEU A 208 -9.93 10.87 -3.08
C LEU A 208 -8.88 10.32 -2.11
N GLN A 209 -7.65 10.80 -2.20
CA GLN A 209 -6.56 10.43 -1.29
C GLN A 209 -6.85 10.88 0.15
N GLU A 210 -7.43 12.07 0.35
CA GLU A 210 -7.90 12.52 1.68
C GLU A 210 -9.02 11.62 2.21
N ALA A 211 -10.02 11.30 1.38
CA ALA A 211 -11.12 10.41 1.78
C ALA A 211 -10.60 9.01 2.18
N PHE A 212 -9.66 8.47 1.40
CA PHE A 212 -8.99 7.21 1.70
C PHE A 212 -8.26 7.25 3.04
N LEU A 213 -7.41 8.26 3.28
CA LEU A 213 -6.66 8.39 4.54
C LEU A 213 -7.57 8.63 5.75
N ARG A 214 -8.65 9.42 5.60
CA ARG A 214 -9.66 9.60 6.66
C ARG A 214 -10.38 8.29 7.00
N GLN A 215 -10.68 7.46 5.99
CA GLN A 215 -11.22 6.13 6.22
C GLN A 215 -10.24 5.29 7.06
N LEU A 216 -8.94 5.28 6.73
CA LEU A 216 -7.95 4.53 7.49
C LEU A 216 -7.80 5.05 8.93
N CYS A 217 -7.88 6.37 9.12
CA CYS A 217 -7.88 6.98 10.45
C CYS A 217 -9.06 6.49 11.32
N LEU A 218 -10.25 6.32 10.72
CA LEU A 218 -11.42 5.76 11.41
C LEU A 218 -11.27 4.28 11.77
N LEU A 219 -10.55 3.51 10.97
CA LEU A 219 -10.34 2.07 11.23
C LEU A 219 -9.33 1.82 12.35
N LEU A 220 -8.37 2.71 12.52
CA LEU A 220 -7.40 2.66 13.58
C LEU A 220 -8.04 3.03 14.93
N ARG A 221 -7.69 2.26 15.98
CA ARG A 221 -8.08 2.61 17.34
C ARG A 221 -7.32 3.85 17.84
N PRO A 222 -7.76 4.51 18.91
CA PRO A 222 -6.97 5.55 19.56
C PRO A 222 -5.56 5.06 19.86
N GLY A 223 -4.54 5.86 19.53
CA GLY A 223 -3.13 5.46 19.60
C GLY A 223 -2.66 4.51 18.49
N GLY A 224 -3.58 4.04 17.63
CA GLY A 224 -3.25 3.21 16.48
C GLY A 224 -2.35 3.93 15.46
N ARG A 225 -1.57 3.18 14.71
CA ARG A 225 -0.44 3.69 13.92
C ARG A 225 -0.63 3.44 12.43
N LEU A 226 -0.18 4.40 11.64
CA LEU A 226 -0.13 4.33 10.18
C LEU A 226 1.31 4.28 9.70
N TYR A 227 1.60 3.42 8.74
CA TYR A 227 2.79 3.45 7.90
C TYR A 227 2.42 3.84 6.48
N VAL A 228 3.17 4.76 5.86
CA VAL A 228 3.03 5.11 4.44
C VAL A 228 4.39 5.06 3.77
N GLY A 229 4.58 4.14 2.81
CA GLY A 229 5.72 4.12 1.90
C GLY A 229 5.30 4.72 0.55
N ILE A 230 6.01 5.78 0.08
CA ILE A 230 5.64 6.51 -1.14
C ILE A 230 6.83 7.17 -1.80
N GLU A 231 6.77 7.38 -3.12
CA GLU A 231 7.75 8.19 -3.83
C GLU A 231 7.64 9.67 -3.44
N ASN A 232 8.82 10.29 -3.37
CA ASN A 232 8.92 11.74 -3.29
C ASN A 232 8.64 12.36 -4.67
N ARG A 233 7.66 13.25 -4.74
CA ARG A 233 7.35 14.02 -5.94
C ARG A 233 8.57 14.69 -6.57
N TYR A 234 9.49 15.17 -5.75
CA TYR A 234 10.75 15.83 -6.16
C TYR A 234 11.96 14.91 -6.05
N GLY A 235 11.73 13.59 -5.98
CA GLY A 235 12.77 12.59 -5.88
C GLY A 235 13.75 12.63 -7.07
N ARG A 236 15.03 12.41 -6.77
CA ARG A 236 16.12 12.44 -7.77
C ARG A 236 15.90 11.48 -8.95
N LEU A 237 15.10 10.43 -8.80
CA LEU A 237 14.77 9.53 -9.90
C LEU A 237 13.95 10.25 -10.97
N PHE A 238 12.97 11.07 -10.59
CA PHE A 238 12.17 11.85 -11.52
C PHE A 238 12.96 12.94 -12.23
N TRP A 239 13.93 13.56 -11.56
CA TRP A 239 14.90 14.49 -12.19
C TRP A 239 15.78 13.80 -13.24
N ARG A 240 16.04 12.51 -13.10
CA ARG A 240 16.76 11.67 -14.09
C ARG A 240 15.86 11.13 -15.19
N GLY A 241 14.58 11.48 -15.20
CA GLY A 241 13.62 11.05 -16.21
C GLY A 241 13.07 9.64 -16.01
N THR A 242 13.11 9.10 -14.79
CA THR A 242 12.34 7.88 -14.47
C THR A 242 10.86 8.18 -14.71
N PRO A 243 10.15 7.34 -15.47
CA PRO A 243 8.71 7.50 -15.64
C PRO A 243 7.95 7.43 -14.31
N ASP A 244 6.87 8.18 -14.21
CA ASP A 244 5.91 8.05 -13.12
C ASP A 244 4.98 6.84 -13.31
N HIS A 245 4.05 6.63 -12.39
CA HIS A 245 3.08 5.53 -12.44
C HIS A 245 2.15 5.55 -13.67
N GLN A 246 2.10 6.65 -14.40
CA GLN A 246 1.38 6.74 -15.68
C GLN A 246 2.29 6.56 -16.90
N GLY A 247 3.55 6.18 -16.67
CA GLY A 247 4.54 5.97 -17.74
C GLY A 247 5.06 7.26 -18.37
N LEU A 248 4.83 8.44 -17.74
CA LEU A 248 5.28 9.73 -18.25
C LEU A 248 6.51 10.22 -17.50
N ARG A 249 7.43 10.84 -18.24
CA ARG A 249 8.63 11.42 -17.66
C ARG A 249 8.38 12.86 -17.21
N TYR A 250 8.94 13.25 -16.08
CA TYR A 250 8.95 14.61 -15.51
C TYR A 250 7.58 15.14 -15.03
N THR A 251 6.48 14.41 -15.21
CA THR A 251 5.13 14.83 -14.80
C THR A 251 5.00 15.06 -13.31
N SER A 252 5.68 14.24 -12.49
CA SER A 252 5.73 14.45 -11.04
C SER A 252 6.32 15.81 -10.65
N LEU A 253 7.28 16.34 -11.42
CA LEU A 253 7.95 17.63 -11.17
C LEU A 253 7.11 18.82 -11.61
N MET A 254 6.19 18.64 -12.55
CA MET A 254 5.38 19.72 -13.14
C MET A 254 4.31 20.22 -12.15
N PRO A 255 3.90 21.50 -12.24
CA PRO A 255 2.64 21.93 -11.67
C PRO A 255 1.48 21.04 -12.11
N ARG A 256 0.52 20.72 -11.22
CA ARG A 256 -0.55 19.75 -11.48
C ARG A 256 -1.34 20.04 -12.78
N ALA A 257 -1.64 21.32 -13.03
CA ALA A 257 -2.35 21.72 -14.24
C ALA A 257 -1.56 21.39 -15.52
N LEU A 258 -0.25 21.62 -15.52
CA LEU A 258 0.62 21.30 -16.66
C LEU A 258 0.77 19.79 -16.82
N ALA A 259 0.95 19.04 -15.73
CA ALA A 259 1.03 17.58 -15.77
C ALA A 259 -0.26 16.98 -16.37
N ARG A 260 -1.44 17.50 -15.99
CA ARG A 260 -2.74 17.09 -16.56
C ARG A 260 -2.86 17.41 -18.04
N ALA A 261 -2.54 18.64 -18.45
CA ALA A 261 -2.57 19.04 -19.84
C ALA A 261 -1.64 18.17 -20.70
N TYR A 262 -0.40 17.95 -20.24
CA TYR A 262 0.57 17.09 -20.91
C TYR A 262 0.10 15.63 -20.96
N SER A 263 -0.46 15.11 -19.88
CA SER A 263 -1.00 13.75 -19.81
C SER A 263 -2.10 13.53 -20.87
N ARG A 264 -3.08 14.43 -20.94
CA ARG A 264 -4.17 14.40 -21.92
C ARG A 264 -3.67 14.51 -23.36
N TRP A 265 -2.73 15.42 -23.60
CA TRP A 265 -2.10 15.60 -24.91
C TRP A 265 -1.36 14.33 -25.37
N ARG A 266 -0.66 13.66 -24.47
CA ARG A 266 0.03 12.38 -24.75
C ARG A 266 -0.96 11.25 -24.99
N ALA A 267 -2.00 11.12 -24.19
CA ALA A 267 -3.02 10.09 -24.33
C ALA A 267 -3.74 10.17 -25.68
N ALA A 268 -4.01 11.38 -26.17
CA ALA A 268 -4.62 11.59 -27.48
C ALA A 268 -3.74 11.12 -28.66
N ARG A 269 -2.42 11.00 -28.47
CA ARG A 269 -1.45 10.61 -29.52
C ARG A 269 -0.94 9.19 -29.42
N SER A 270 -1.01 8.60 -28.25
CA SER A 270 -0.52 7.24 -28.02
C SER A 270 -1.29 6.63 -26.85
N PRO A 271 -2.22 5.71 -27.12
CA PRO A 271 -2.92 4.98 -26.06
C PRO A 271 -1.90 4.32 -25.13
N ARG A 272 -2.13 4.43 -23.82
CA ARG A 272 -1.25 3.83 -22.81
C ARG A 272 -1.75 2.46 -22.44
N THR A 273 -0.83 1.53 -22.31
CA THR A 273 -1.13 0.16 -21.92
C THR A 273 -1.35 -0.02 -20.43
N PHE A 274 -0.89 0.93 -19.59
CA PHE A 274 -0.82 0.73 -18.15
C PHE A 274 -1.89 1.46 -17.33
N VAL A 275 -2.46 2.56 -17.85
CA VAL A 275 -3.44 3.38 -17.12
C VAL A 275 -4.58 3.72 -18.07
N THR A 276 -5.80 3.34 -17.71
CA THR A 276 -7.02 3.57 -18.48
C THR A 276 -7.44 5.04 -18.49
N GLU A 277 -6.93 5.85 -17.56
CA GLU A 277 -7.26 7.28 -17.44
C GLU A 277 -6.33 8.15 -18.29
N SER A 278 -6.92 9.02 -19.10
CA SER A 278 -6.19 10.00 -19.90
C SER A 278 -5.64 11.18 -19.08
N ASP A 279 -6.15 11.38 -17.89
CA ASP A 279 -5.76 12.48 -16.97
C ASP A 279 -4.64 12.07 -16.02
N TYR A 280 -3.87 13.05 -15.52
CA TYR A 280 -2.83 12.80 -14.50
C TYR A 280 -3.44 12.67 -13.11
N ARG A 281 -3.56 11.44 -12.64
CA ARG A 281 -4.28 11.10 -11.40
C ARG A 281 -3.45 10.43 -10.31
N THR A 282 -2.30 9.83 -10.62
CA THR A 282 -1.41 9.18 -9.64
C THR A 282 -0.53 10.21 -8.92
N TRP A 283 -1.15 10.94 -7.98
CA TRP A 283 -0.45 12.04 -7.32
C TRP A 283 0.44 11.56 -6.19
N THR A 284 1.70 11.94 -6.27
CA THR A 284 2.67 11.92 -5.17
C THR A 284 2.88 13.33 -4.60
N TYR A 285 3.48 13.44 -3.44
CA TYR A 285 3.67 14.70 -2.72
C TYR A 285 5.15 14.90 -2.34
N SER A 286 5.51 16.12 -2.00
CA SER A 286 6.78 16.43 -1.34
C SER A 286 6.72 15.99 0.13
N LEU A 287 7.85 15.98 0.83
CA LEU A 287 7.94 15.75 2.27
C LEU A 287 6.90 16.56 3.05
N ARG A 288 6.90 17.88 2.85
CA ARG A 288 5.94 18.80 3.50
C ARG A 288 4.49 18.51 3.09
N GLY A 289 4.27 18.23 1.79
CA GLY A 289 2.93 17.98 1.27
C GLY A 289 2.31 16.70 1.84
N THR A 290 3.11 15.62 1.97
CA THR A 290 2.64 14.37 2.58
C THR A 290 2.34 14.57 4.08
N ARG A 291 3.23 15.26 4.82
CA ARG A 291 2.98 15.55 6.24
C ARG A 291 1.69 16.32 6.43
N GLN A 292 1.48 17.41 5.71
CA GLN A 292 0.25 18.21 5.77
C GLN A 292 -1.00 17.41 5.36
N LEU A 293 -0.88 16.50 4.40
CA LEU A 293 -1.97 15.62 3.99
C LEU A 293 -2.37 14.69 5.14
N LEU A 294 -1.42 14.05 5.80
CA LEU A 294 -1.67 13.17 6.95
C LEU A 294 -2.29 13.93 8.13
N GLU A 295 -1.74 15.09 8.48
CA GLU A 295 -2.24 15.95 9.56
C GLU A 295 -3.69 16.40 9.30
N ARG A 296 -4.02 16.81 8.07
CA ARG A 296 -5.41 17.18 7.69
C ARG A 296 -6.38 15.99 7.75
N CYS A 297 -5.88 14.77 7.62
CA CYS A 297 -6.69 13.56 7.70
C CYS A 297 -6.90 13.06 9.14
N GLY A 298 -6.36 13.76 10.16
CA GLY A 298 -6.56 13.45 11.57
C GLY A 298 -5.42 12.70 12.24
N PHE A 299 -4.31 12.51 11.53
CA PHE A 299 -3.11 11.91 12.10
C PHE A 299 -2.23 12.95 12.82
N GLN A 300 -1.53 12.53 13.86
CA GLN A 300 -0.55 13.30 14.61
C GLN A 300 0.78 12.54 14.73
N ASP A 301 1.80 13.18 15.31
CA ASP A 301 3.13 12.61 15.50
C ASP A 301 3.71 12.06 14.18
N VAL A 302 3.57 12.88 13.11
CA VAL A 302 4.01 12.49 11.78
C VAL A 302 5.52 12.58 11.68
N GLU A 303 6.17 11.42 11.70
CA GLU A 303 7.60 11.29 11.45
C GLU A 303 7.87 10.87 10.02
N ALA A 304 9.01 11.29 9.48
CA ALA A 304 9.37 11.00 8.11
C ALA A 304 10.79 10.44 8.02
N TYR A 305 10.95 9.47 7.15
CA TYR A 305 12.20 8.77 6.92
C TYR A 305 12.51 8.74 5.42
N ALA A 306 13.78 8.85 5.05
CA ALA A 306 14.22 8.44 3.73
C ALA A 306 14.41 6.93 3.70
N VAL A 307 13.97 6.30 2.62
CA VAL A 307 14.09 4.86 2.41
C VAL A 307 15.01 4.57 1.23
N VAL A 308 16.05 3.78 1.46
CA VAL A 308 17.08 3.48 0.48
C VAL A 308 17.20 1.97 0.28
N PRO A 309 17.23 1.47 -0.96
CA PRO A 309 17.10 2.19 -2.23
C PRO A 309 15.69 2.71 -2.53
N GLY A 310 14.65 2.15 -1.92
CA GLY A 310 13.26 2.53 -2.06
C GLY A 310 12.35 1.73 -1.13
N TYR A 311 11.10 2.13 -1.00
CA TYR A 311 10.14 1.53 -0.08
C TYR A 311 9.77 0.06 -0.45
N ASN A 312 10.07 -0.37 -1.67
CA ASN A 312 9.84 -1.76 -2.09
C ASN A 312 10.88 -2.74 -1.53
N ALA A 313 12.07 -2.25 -1.16
CA ALA A 313 13.12 -3.06 -0.52
C ALA A 313 13.92 -2.14 0.43
N PRO A 314 13.37 -1.79 1.60
CA PRO A 314 13.94 -0.82 2.51
C PRO A 314 15.15 -1.42 3.25
N MET A 315 16.31 -1.32 2.66
CA MET A 315 17.56 -1.75 3.28
C MET A 315 18.10 -0.76 4.31
N GLN A 316 17.74 0.51 4.17
CA GLN A 316 18.08 1.57 5.11
C GLN A 316 16.88 2.50 5.30
N ILE A 317 16.56 2.80 6.54
CA ILE A 317 15.48 3.71 6.93
C ILE A 317 16.13 4.80 7.77
N VAL A 318 16.19 6.03 7.24
CA VAL A 318 16.97 7.14 7.81
C VAL A 318 16.03 8.24 8.27
N PRO A 319 15.99 8.59 9.57
CA PRO A 319 15.17 9.69 10.06
C PRO A 319 15.50 11.01 9.34
N LEU A 320 14.50 11.68 8.80
CA LEU A 320 14.69 12.97 8.12
C LEU A 320 14.86 14.13 9.12
N ALA A 321 14.52 13.92 10.37
CA ALA A 321 14.75 14.88 11.45
C ALA A 321 16.21 14.90 11.94
N ASP A 322 17.02 13.89 11.56
CA ASP A 322 18.44 13.79 11.96
C ASP A 322 19.38 13.98 10.76
N PRO A 323 19.88 15.20 10.53
CA PRO A 323 20.86 15.47 9.47
C PRO A 323 22.16 14.67 9.59
N GLY A 324 22.55 14.33 10.82
CA GLY A 324 23.75 13.55 11.10
C GLY A 324 23.67 12.13 10.56
N ALA A 325 22.50 11.53 10.58
CA ALA A 325 22.27 10.20 10.03
C ALA A 325 22.54 10.14 8.51
N PHE A 326 22.13 11.16 7.74
CA PHE A 326 22.46 11.25 6.33
C PHE A 326 23.95 11.47 6.08
N LEU A 327 24.57 12.35 6.84
CA LEU A 327 26.01 12.62 6.73
C LEU A 327 26.81 11.36 7.04
N TYR A 328 26.45 10.63 8.08
CA TYR A 328 27.05 9.34 8.41
C TYR A 328 26.98 8.36 7.25
N LEU A 329 25.80 8.17 6.65
CA LEU A 329 25.62 7.30 5.50
C LEU A 329 26.46 7.77 4.29
N ALA A 330 26.45 9.07 4.00
CA ALA A 330 27.22 9.63 2.88
C ALA A 330 28.73 9.42 3.03
N THR A 331 29.24 9.46 4.26
CA THR A 331 30.67 9.28 4.56
C THR A 331 31.10 7.82 4.58
N ARG A 332 30.20 6.88 4.89
CA ARG A 332 30.51 5.44 4.95
C ARG A 332 30.51 4.72 3.61
N LEU A 333 29.96 5.32 2.56
CA LEU A 333 30.01 4.74 1.23
C LEU A 333 31.47 4.72 0.74
N GLN A 334 32.07 3.53 0.68
CA GLN A 334 33.37 3.33 0.04
C GLN A 334 33.23 3.49 -1.47
N THR A 335 33.96 4.43 -2.04
CA THR A 335 33.83 4.76 -3.47
C THR A 335 35.17 5.15 -4.07
N SER A 336 35.39 4.72 -5.31
CA SER A 336 36.55 5.08 -6.13
C SER A 336 36.12 5.76 -7.45
N GLY A 337 36.94 6.63 -8.02
CA GLY A 337 36.67 7.26 -9.31
C GLY A 337 35.45 8.20 -9.32
N LEU A 338 34.61 8.11 -10.36
CA LEU A 338 33.37 8.90 -10.51
C LEU A 338 32.40 8.80 -9.30
N ALA A 339 32.52 7.75 -8.55
CA ALA A 339 31.77 7.56 -7.30
C ALA A 339 32.23 8.55 -6.21
N SER A 340 33.49 9.04 -6.23
CA SER A 340 33.96 10.05 -5.30
C SER A 340 33.29 11.42 -5.53
N LEU A 341 33.04 11.80 -6.78
CA LEU A 341 32.28 13.01 -7.09
C LEU A 341 30.82 12.88 -6.63
N ARG A 342 30.20 11.74 -6.86
CA ARG A 342 28.83 11.46 -6.37
C ARG A 342 28.76 11.52 -4.85
N ARG A 343 29.80 11.03 -4.16
CA ARG A 343 29.91 11.13 -2.70
C ARG A 343 30.03 12.59 -2.26
N ALA A 344 30.89 13.36 -2.88
CA ALA A 344 31.07 14.78 -2.57
C ALA A 344 29.77 15.57 -2.74
N VAL A 345 29.06 15.36 -3.87
CA VAL A 345 27.73 15.94 -4.10
C VAL A 345 26.74 15.53 -3.01
N ARG A 346 26.75 14.26 -2.60
CA ARG A 346 25.86 13.76 -1.56
C ARG A 346 26.18 14.38 -0.20
N VAL A 347 27.46 14.48 0.16
CA VAL A 347 27.89 15.17 1.38
C VAL A 347 27.48 16.64 1.37
N ALA A 348 27.66 17.32 0.24
CA ALA A 348 27.23 18.72 0.08
C ALA A 348 25.70 18.89 0.20
N THR A 349 24.90 17.98 -0.41
CA THR A 349 23.44 18.02 -0.27
C THR A 349 22.98 17.76 1.17
N CYS A 350 23.67 16.87 1.90
CA CYS A 350 23.41 16.65 3.32
C CYS A 350 23.78 17.88 4.16
N ALA A 351 24.95 18.49 3.92
CA ALA A 351 25.39 19.69 4.62
C ALA A 351 24.47 20.91 4.39
N LEU A 352 23.81 20.95 3.24
CA LEU A 352 22.82 21.98 2.88
C LEU A 352 21.39 21.61 3.27
N HIS A 353 21.18 20.48 3.98
CA HIS A 353 19.86 19.95 4.34
C HIS A 353 18.91 19.70 3.14
N LEU A 354 19.46 19.51 1.94
CA LEU A 354 18.69 19.27 0.72
C LEU A 354 18.36 17.79 0.50
N GLU A 355 19.09 16.86 1.12
CA GLU A 355 18.86 15.42 0.93
C GLU A 355 17.44 15.01 1.28
N ALA A 356 16.86 15.58 2.34
CA ALA A 356 15.47 15.38 2.71
C ALA A 356 14.47 15.80 1.62
N GLN A 357 14.83 16.75 0.77
CA GLN A 357 13.95 17.25 -0.31
C GLN A 357 14.07 16.42 -1.59
N VAL A 358 15.21 15.78 -1.84
CA VAL A 358 15.51 15.10 -3.11
C VAL A 358 15.63 13.57 -2.99
N THR A 359 15.53 13.02 -1.78
CA THR A 359 15.46 11.54 -1.62
C THR A 359 14.36 10.95 -2.48
N SER A 360 14.60 9.75 -3.03
CA SER A 360 13.68 9.18 -4.02
C SER A 360 12.34 8.74 -3.41
N CYS A 361 12.38 8.19 -2.19
CA CYS A 361 11.21 7.63 -1.52
C CYS A 361 11.20 8.04 -0.06
N PHE A 362 10.00 8.10 0.48
CA PHE A 362 9.74 8.32 1.90
C PHE A 362 9.08 7.10 2.54
N ALA A 363 9.35 6.91 3.82
CA ALA A 363 8.43 6.27 4.74
C ALA A 363 7.92 7.33 5.73
N PHE A 364 6.64 7.27 6.04
CA PHE A 364 6.03 8.07 7.10
C PHE A 364 5.45 7.13 8.15
N THR A 365 5.63 7.49 9.42
CA THR A 365 4.85 6.94 10.52
C THR A 365 3.97 8.04 11.08
N ALA A 366 2.76 7.69 11.48
CA ALA A 366 1.82 8.61 12.06
C ALA A 366 0.92 7.89 13.07
N ARG A 367 0.22 8.61 13.93
CA ARG A 367 -0.62 8.06 14.99
C ARG A 367 -2.00 8.71 14.99
N VAL A 368 -3.03 7.94 15.31
CA VAL A 368 -4.34 8.50 15.67
C VAL A 368 -4.27 9.04 17.10
N PRO A 369 -4.86 10.21 17.40
CA PRO A 369 -4.89 10.76 18.76
C PRO A 369 -5.45 9.76 19.80
N ASP A 370 -4.92 9.78 21.02
CA ASP A 370 -5.48 9.04 22.15
C ASP A 370 -6.82 9.66 22.58
N LEU A 371 -7.75 8.82 23.08
CA LEU A 371 -8.96 9.32 23.71
C LEU A 371 -8.58 10.06 25.00
N GLY A 372 -8.65 11.39 24.99
CA GLY A 372 -8.32 12.23 26.13
C GLY A 372 -7.35 13.40 25.86
N ALA A 373 -6.82 13.48 24.64
CA ALA A 373 -5.94 14.57 24.20
C ALA A 373 -6.70 15.73 23.50
N ARG A 374 -7.98 15.92 23.83
CA ARG A 374 -8.79 17.08 23.38
C ARG A 374 -9.04 18.05 24.52
#